data_140e62e9485a89757ecdb5ba44ec6a4f
#
_entry.id   140e62e9485a89757ecdb5ba44ec6a4f
#
_cell.length_a   1.000
_cell.length_b   1.000
_cell.length_c   1.000
_cell.angle_alpha   90.00
_cell.angle_beta   90.00
_cell.angle_gamma   90.00
#
_symmetry.space_group_name_H-M   'P 1'
#
loop_
_entity.id
_entity.type
_entity.pdbx_description
1 polymer ?
#
loop_
_entity_poly.entity_id
_entity_poly.type
_entity_poly.pdbx_seq_one_letter_code
_entity_poly.pdbx_strand_id
1 'polypeptide(L)'
;MIEKILAYILACCNNSEFEQTTVALISENLKISRSQVSVVLNKLVKENKLIRIESKPFCFISVEYLKEKSIPFKDSVYASLDDLLSNQEKKDFEKLVGMNHSLAQTVKQCKATISYPPNGLPMLLYGPTGTGKSLIAKLTYEWARNQGVISKDGQFVQV
;
A
#
# COMPACT_ATOMS: atom_id res chain seq x y z
N MET A 1 -19.48 -20.74 0.66
CA MET A 1 -18.10 -20.98 1.16
C MET A 1 -17.14 -19.90 0.64
N ILE A 2 -17.06 -19.69 -0.66
CA ILE A 2 -16.17 -18.67 -1.29
C ILE A 2 -16.45 -17.27 -0.74
N GLU A 3 -17.72 -16.85 -0.71
CA GLU A 3 -18.14 -15.54 -0.21
C GLU A 3 -17.76 -15.32 1.26
N LYS A 4 -17.88 -16.35 2.10
CA LYS A 4 -17.48 -16.26 3.52
C LYS A 4 -15.97 -16.04 3.68
N ILE A 5 -15.16 -16.69 2.86
CA ILE A 5 -13.70 -16.53 2.87
C ILE A 5 -13.33 -15.12 2.38
N LEU A 6 -13.95 -14.63 1.31
CA LEU A 6 -13.71 -13.28 0.80
C LEU A 6 -14.11 -12.20 1.80
N ALA A 7 -15.30 -12.32 2.41
CA ALA A 7 -15.78 -11.38 3.41
C ALA A 7 -14.86 -11.34 4.65
N TYR A 8 -14.39 -12.50 5.10
CA TYR A 8 -13.43 -12.58 6.21
C TYR A 8 -12.11 -11.87 5.86
N ILE A 9 -11.53 -12.17 4.69
CA ILE A 9 -10.29 -11.53 4.25
C ILE A 9 -10.46 -10.02 4.10
N LEU A 10 -11.57 -9.56 3.52
CA LEU A 10 -11.85 -8.15 3.36
C LEU A 10 -11.97 -7.44 4.72
N ALA A 11 -12.64 -8.06 5.70
CA ALA A 11 -12.73 -7.54 7.06
C ALA A 11 -11.35 -7.43 7.73
N CYS A 12 -10.51 -8.46 7.63
CA CYS A 12 -9.14 -8.43 8.15
C CYS A 12 -8.30 -7.34 7.47
N CYS A 13 -8.41 -7.19 6.15
CA CYS A 13 -7.71 -6.12 5.41
C CYS A 13 -8.13 -4.73 5.89
N ASN A 14 -9.42 -4.50 6.11
CA ASN A 14 -9.94 -3.21 6.58
C ASN A 14 -9.46 -2.86 7.99
N ASN A 15 -9.23 -3.87 8.83
CA ASN A 15 -8.66 -3.70 10.16
C ASN A 15 -7.13 -3.66 10.18
N SER A 16 -6.47 -3.76 9.02
CA SER A 16 -5.01 -3.88 8.89
C SER A 16 -4.42 -5.14 9.54
N GLU A 17 -5.22 -6.18 9.73
CA GLU A 17 -4.85 -7.46 10.34
C GLU A 17 -4.44 -8.49 9.27
N PHE A 18 -3.46 -8.14 8.44
CA PHE A 18 -3.05 -8.99 7.30
C PHE A 18 -2.51 -10.36 7.74
N GLU A 19 -1.96 -10.46 8.95
CA GLU A 19 -1.46 -11.71 9.52
C GLU A 19 -2.59 -12.74 9.76
N GLN A 20 -3.82 -12.27 9.94
CA GLN A 20 -5.00 -13.12 10.12
C GLN A 20 -5.48 -13.78 8.82
N THR A 21 -4.97 -13.36 7.67
CA THR A 21 -5.40 -13.87 6.35
C THR A 21 -4.61 -15.11 5.89
N THR A 22 -4.00 -15.85 6.80
CA THR A 22 -3.29 -17.10 6.50
C THR A 22 -4.25 -18.29 6.38
N VAL A 23 -3.86 -19.32 5.61
CA VAL A 23 -4.65 -20.56 5.47
C VAL A 23 -5.03 -21.16 6.81
N ALA A 24 -4.10 -21.16 7.79
CA ALA A 24 -4.30 -21.74 9.11
C ALA A 24 -5.40 -20.98 9.88
N LEU A 25 -5.30 -19.67 9.98
CA LEU A 25 -6.23 -18.82 10.74
C LEU A 25 -7.61 -18.74 10.07
N ILE A 26 -7.66 -18.67 8.75
CA ILE A 26 -8.93 -18.74 8.01
C ILE A 26 -9.64 -20.08 8.25
N SER A 27 -8.88 -21.18 8.24
CA SER A 27 -9.40 -22.53 8.53
C SER A 27 -10.00 -22.63 9.94
N GLU A 28 -9.30 -22.09 10.91
CA GLU A 28 -9.69 -22.09 12.33
C GLU A 28 -10.93 -21.23 12.57
N ASN A 29 -10.88 -19.97 12.13
CA ASN A 29 -11.97 -19.01 12.35
C ASN A 29 -13.27 -19.37 11.63
N LEU A 30 -13.19 -19.89 10.41
CA LEU A 30 -14.36 -20.27 9.62
C LEU A 30 -14.78 -21.74 9.82
N LYS A 31 -14.02 -22.53 10.58
CA LYS A 31 -14.24 -23.98 10.80
C LYS A 31 -14.32 -24.77 9.48
N ILE A 32 -13.45 -24.44 8.52
CA ILE A 32 -13.33 -25.09 7.21
C ILE A 32 -11.99 -25.82 7.17
N SER A 33 -11.90 -26.97 6.52
CA SER A 33 -10.64 -27.72 6.43
C SER A 33 -9.56 -26.92 5.69
N ARG A 34 -8.30 -27.02 6.11
CA ARG A 34 -7.15 -26.31 5.50
C ARG A 34 -7.01 -26.59 4.02
N SER A 35 -7.26 -27.83 3.59
CA SER A 35 -7.21 -28.23 2.18
C SER A 35 -8.26 -27.50 1.34
N GLN A 36 -9.49 -27.40 1.82
CA GLN A 36 -10.56 -26.66 1.15
C GLN A 36 -10.26 -25.15 1.07
N VAL A 37 -9.80 -24.56 2.18
CA VAL A 37 -9.39 -23.16 2.22
C VAL A 37 -8.28 -22.90 1.19
N SER A 38 -7.23 -23.73 1.16
CA SER A 38 -6.11 -23.59 0.23
C SER A 38 -6.56 -23.68 -1.24
N VAL A 39 -7.44 -24.62 -1.59
CA VAL A 39 -7.98 -24.74 -2.95
C VAL A 39 -8.77 -23.49 -3.34
N VAL A 40 -9.62 -22.98 -2.45
CA VAL A 40 -10.43 -21.78 -2.71
C VAL A 40 -9.53 -20.55 -2.84
N LEU A 41 -8.56 -20.37 -1.97
CA LEU A 41 -7.64 -19.23 -2.03
C LEU A 41 -6.83 -19.21 -3.34
N ASN A 42 -6.26 -20.36 -3.75
CA ASN A 42 -5.55 -20.47 -5.00
C ASN A 42 -6.44 -20.19 -6.22
N LYS A 43 -7.70 -20.61 -6.18
CA LYS A 43 -8.69 -20.27 -7.21
C LYS A 43 -8.95 -18.77 -7.27
N LEU A 44 -9.16 -18.13 -6.13
CA LEU A 44 -9.41 -16.68 -6.04
C LEU A 44 -8.22 -15.81 -6.46
N VAL A 45 -7.00 -16.29 -6.23
CA VAL A 45 -5.78 -15.65 -6.76
C VAL A 45 -5.73 -15.76 -8.28
N LYS A 46 -6.05 -16.92 -8.87
CA LYS A 46 -6.14 -17.10 -10.33
C LYS A 46 -7.25 -16.25 -10.98
N GLU A 47 -8.35 -16.01 -10.25
CA GLU A 47 -9.45 -15.14 -10.69
C GLU A 47 -9.16 -13.64 -10.45
N ASN A 48 -7.95 -13.28 -10.01
CA ASN A 48 -7.56 -11.90 -9.66
C ASN A 48 -8.50 -11.23 -8.63
N LYS A 49 -9.06 -12.00 -7.71
CA LYS A 49 -9.86 -11.50 -6.58
C LYS A 49 -9.05 -11.35 -5.32
N LEU A 50 -7.96 -12.11 -5.20
CA LEU A 50 -7.00 -12.04 -4.10
C LEU A 50 -5.58 -11.92 -4.65
N ILE A 51 -4.72 -11.28 -3.89
CA ILE A 51 -3.28 -11.25 -4.06
C ILE A 51 -2.65 -12.13 -2.97
N ARG A 52 -1.65 -12.93 -3.35
CA ARG A 52 -0.85 -13.73 -2.43
C ARG A 52 0.44 -13.01 -2.08
N ILE A 53 0.73 -12.90 -0.80
CA ILE A 53 2.01 -12.43 -0.27
C ILE A 53 2.82 -13.64 0.16
N GLU A 54 4.02 -13.80 -0.38
CA GLU A 54 4.94 -14.94 -0.13
C GLU A 54 5.77 -14.79 1.16
N SER A 55 5.29 -13.98 2.10
CA SER A 55 5.81 -13.99 3.47
C SER A 55 5.62 -15.37 4.13
N LYS A 56 6.37 -15.66 5.17
CA LYS A 56 6.17 -16.91 5.94
C LYS A 56 5.53 -16.55 7.28
N PRO A 57 4.26 -16.94 7.49
CA PRO A 57 3.33 -17.69 6.62
C PRO A 57 2.77 -16.86 5.47
N PHE A 58 2.26 -17.53 4.40
CA PHE A 58 1.60 -16.86 3.26
C PHE A 58 0.34 -16.14 3.71
N CYS A 59 0.21 -14.87 3.33
CA CYS A 59 -0.96 -14.04 3.57
C CYS A 59 -1.69 -13.74 2.26
N PHE A 60 -2.99 -13.43 2.37
CA PHE A 60 -3.83 -13.11 1.22
C PHE A 60 -4.51 -11.77 1.42
N ILE A 61 -4.51 -10.93 0.39
CA ILE A 61 -5.06 -9.57 0.42
C ILE A 61 -6.19 -9.47 -0.61
N SER A 62 -7.30 -8.85 -0.22
CA SER A 62 -8.43 -8.62 -1.13
C SER A 62 -8.07 -7.56 -2.17
N VAL A 63 -8.33 -7.87 -3.45
CA VAL A 63 -8.21 -6.90 -4.55
C VAL A 63 -9.22 -5.76 -4.39
N GLU A 64 -10.39 -6.02 -3.82
CA GLU A 64 -11.40 -5.01 -3.52
C GLU A 64 -10.86 -3.98 -2.53
N TYR A 65 -10.25 -4.42 -1.42
CA TYR A 65 -9.55 -3.56 -0.47
C TYR A 65 -8.48 -2.68 -1.14
N LEU A 66 -7.66 -3.27 -2.01
CA LEU A 66 -6.61 -2.52 -2.72
C LEU A 66 -7.18 -1.43 -3.64
N LYS A 67 -8.30 -1.74 -4.31
CA LYS A 67 -9.01 -0.76 -5.15
C LYS A 67 -9.62 0.37 -4.33
N GLU A 68 -10.26 0.07 -3.20
CA GLU A 68 -10.83 1.07 -2.29
C GLU A 68 -9.76 2.00 -1.72
N LYS A 69 -8.60 1.46 -1.39
CA LYS A 69 -7.44 2.22 -0.89
C LYS A 69 -6.59 2.84 -2.00
N SER A 70 -6.97 2.65 -3.27
CA SER A 70 -6.21 3.12 -4.44
C SER A 70 -4.76 2.60 -4.47
N ILE A 71 -4.50 1.42 -3.91
CA ILE A 71 -3.19 0.78 -3.92
C ILE A 71 -3.00 0.08 -5.28
N PRO A 72 -2.03 0.51 -6.11
CA PRO A 72 -1.80 -0.10 -7.42
C PRO A 72 -1.14 -1.47 -7.26
N PHE A 73 -1.58 -2.42 -8.04
CA PHE A 73 -0.99 -3.75 -8.14
C PHE A 73 -0.92 -4.18 -9.62
N LYS A 74 0.09 -4.96 -9.97
CA LYS A 74 0.28 -5.53 -11.32
C LYS A 74 0.16 -7.04 -11.30
N ASP A 75 0.72 -7.65 -10.28
CA ASP A 75 0.87 -9.09 -10.17
C ASP A 75 -0.11 -9.66 -9.13
N SER A 76 -0.39 -10.95 -9.24
CA SER A 76 -1.21 -11.68 -8.28
C SER A 76 -0.41 -12.24 -7.10
N VAL A 77 0.93 -12.10 -7.15
CA VAL A 77 1.87 -12.64 -6.14
C VAL A 77 2.97 -11.62 -5.88
N TYR A 78 3.24 -11.33 -4.62
CA TYR A 78 4.30 -10.44 -4.15
C TYR A 78 5.16 -11.12 -3.10
N ALA A 79 6.44 -10.78 -3.06
CA ALA A 79 7.40 -11.37 -2.10
C ALA A 79 7.09 -10.92 -0.66
N SER A 80 6.67 -9.68 -0.47
CA SER A 80 6.32 -9.11 0.83
C SER A 80 5.21 -8.06 0.71
N LEU A 81 4.63 -7.67 1.85
CA LEU A 81 3.69 -6.55 1.91
C LEU A 81 4.37 -5.24 1.50
N ASP A 82 5.62 -5.05 1.91
CA ASP A 82 6.41 -3.87 1.54
C ASP A 82 6.66 -3.79 0.03
N ASP A 83 6.82 -4.93 -0.65
CA ASP A 83 6.97 -4.99 -2.09
C ASP A 83 5.68 -4.54 -2.81
N LEU A 84 4.52 -4.96 -2.33
CA LEU A 84 3.22 -4.49 -2.82
C LEU A 84 3.05 -2.97 -2.58
N LEU A 85 3.38 -2.48 -1.40
CA LEU A 85 3.25 -1.07 -1.03
C LEU A 85 4.29 -0.18 -1.72
N SER A 86 5.50 -0.69 -1.99
CA SER A 86 6.54 0.05 -2.71
C SER A 86 6.14 0.40 -4.15
N ASN A 87 5.23 -0.38 -4.75
CA ASN A 87 4.65 -0.06 -6.05
C ASN A 87 3.74 1.18 -6.00
N GLN A 88 3.06 1.44 -4.88
CA GLN A 88 2.30 2.68 -4.67
C GLN A 88 3.25 3.87 -4.57
N GLU A 89 4.33 3.74 -3.80
CA GLU A 89 5.32 4.80 -3.65
C GLU A 89 5.97 5.21 -4.97
N LYS A 90 6.29 4.22 -5.82
CA LYS A 90 6.83 4.47 -7.16
C LYS A 90 5.85 5.27 -8.00
N LYS A 91 4.53 4.95 -7.95
CA LYS A 91 3.51 5.64 -8.73
C LYS A 91 3.33 7.10 -8.32
N ASP A 92 3.38 7.38 -7.01
CA ASP A 92 3.22 8.74 -6.49
C ASP A 92 4.33 9.69 -6.98
N PHE A 93 5.55 9.17 -7.14
CA PHE A 93 6.71 9.94 -7.62
C PHE A 93 7.16 9.61 -9.06
N GLU A 94 6.44 8.76 -9.81
CA GLU A 94 6.77 8.39 -11.21
C GLU A 94 6.94 9.59 -12.15
N LYS A 95 6.25 10.69 -11.86
CA LYS A 95 6.34 11.93 -12.62
C LYS A 95 7.68 12.66 -12.44
N LEU A 96 8.48 12.28 -11.46
CA LEU A 96 9.79 12.88 -11.20
C LEU A 96 10.86 12.20 -12.03
N VAL A 97 11.40 12.91 -13.01
CA VAL A 97 12.61 12.48 -13.72
C VAL A 97 13.78 12.49 -12.73
N GLY A 98 14.52 11.38 -12.64
CA GLY A 98 15.62 11.22 -11.69
C GLY A 98 15.23 10.72 -10.30
N MET A 99 14.00 10.27 -10.09
CA MET A 99 13.50 9.73 -8.82
C MET A 99 14.40 8.61 -8.25
N ASN A 100 14.92 7.72 -9.11
CA ASN A 100 15.78 6.60 -8.70
C ASN A 100 17.27 6.94 -8.70
N HIS A 101 17.64 8.18 -9.02
CA HIS A 101 19.02 8.65 -9.17
C HIS A 101 19.24 9.93 -8.35
N SER A 102 19.29 11.09 -9.00
CA SER A 102 19.63 12.37 -8.37
C SER A 102 18.63 12.84 -7.31
N LEU A 103 17.35 12.51 -7.44
CA LEU A 103 16.31 12.92 -6.50
C LEU A 103 15.95 11.86 -5.45
N ALA A 104 16.53 10.65 -5.51
CA ALA A 104 16.22 9.57 -4.58
C ALA A 104 16.41 9.97 -3.12
N GLN A 105 17.50 10.63 -2.81
CA GLN A 105 17.81 11.13 -1.45
C GLN A 105 16.78 12.18 -1.00
N THR A 106 16.45 13.14 -1.86
CA THR A 106 15.46 14.18 -1.57
C THR A 106 14.09 13.60 -1.29
N VAL A 107 13.62 12.66 -2.13
CA VAL A 107 12.33 11.99 -1.93
C VAL A 107 12.30 11.22 -0.62
N LYS A 108 13.38 10.49 -0.29
CA LYS A 108 13.52 9.78 0.99
C LYS A 108 13.44 10.73 2.19
N GLN A 109 14.12 11.88 2.12
CA GLN A 109 14.07 12.90 3.17
C GLN A 109 12.67 13.50 3.31
N CYS A 110 11.99 13.83 2.20
CA CYS A 110 10.62 14.34 2.24
C CYS A 110 9.66 13.36 2.94
N LYS A 111 9.73 12.08 2.59
CA LYS A 111 8.90 11.04 3.23
C LYS A 111 9.20 10.92 4.71
N ALA A 112 10.47 10.84 5.11
CA ALA A 112 10.88 10.73 6.51
C ALA A 112 10.41 11.92 7.34
N THR A 113 10.53 13.14 6.78
CA THR A 113 10.13 14.39 7.46
C THR A 113 8.62 14.43 7.70
N ILE A 114 7.81 14.08 6.71
CA ILE A 114 6.34 14.08 6.85
C ILE A 114 5.85 12.95 7.75
N SER A 115 6.49 11.78 7.73
CA SER A 115 6.11 10.64 8.57
C SER A 115 6.60 10.76 10.02
N TYR A 116 7.28 11.83 10.40
CA TYR A 116 7.81 11.99 11.76
C TYR A 116 6.66 12.22 12.77
N PRO A 117 6.56 11.39 13.83
CA PRO A 117 5.51 11.57 14.85
C PRO A 117 5.66 12.86 15.64
N PRO A 118 4.56 13.48 16.14
CA PRO A 118 3.17 13.07 15.93
C PRO A 118 2.54 13.62 14.63
N ASN A 119 3.02 14.72 14.05
CA ASN A 119 2.35 15.45 12.98
C ASN A 119 3.30 15.85 11.83
N GLY A 120 4.42 15.14 11.68
CA GLY A 120 5.45 15.54 10.74
C GLY A 120 6.31 16.71 11.22
N LEU A 121 7.32 17.06 10.46
CA LEU A 121 8.18 18.22 10.68
C LEU A 121 8.03 19.24 9.55
N PRO A 122 8.22 20.54 9.83
CA PRO A 122 8.34 21.56 8.80
C PRO A 122 9.49 21.22 7.83
N MET A 123 9.25 21.43 6.53
CA MET A 123 10.22 21.12 5.49
C MET A 123 10.49 22.34 4.62
N LEU A 124 11.77 22.64 4.39
CA LEU A 124 12.22 23.69 3.48
C LEU A 124 12.83 23.05 2.23
N LEU A 125 12.23 23.30 1.06
CA LEU A 125 12.79 22.95 -0.24
C LEU A 125 13.42 24.20 -0.87
N TYR A 126 14.74 24.21 -0.98
CA TYR A 126 15.44 25.33 -1.61
C TYR A 126 16.24 24.90 -2.83
N GLY A 127 16.54 25.84 -3.72
CA GLY A 127 17.30 25.59 -4.94
C GLY A 127 16.96 26.60 -6.04
N PRO A 128 17.67 26.60 -7.18
CA PRO A 128 17.41 27.49 -8.32
C PRO A 128 16.00 27.40 -8.86
N THR A 129 15.52 28.43 -9.53
CA THR A 129 14.22 28.42 -10.21
C THR A 129 14.22 27.35 -11.30
N GLY A 130 13.07 26.66 -11.49
CA GLY A 130 12.94 25.62 -12.51
C GLY A 130 13.41 24.20 -12.08
N THR A 131 13.97 24.02 -10.89
CA THR A 131 14.46 22.71 -10.41
C THR A 131 13.37 21.74 -9.91
N GLY A 132 12.08 22.08 -10.05
CA GLY A 132 10.97 21.20 -9.70
C GLY A 132 10.57 21.20 -8.22
N LYS A 133 10.97 22.18 -7.41
CA LYS A 133 10.64 22.29 -5.98
C LYS A 133 9.12 22.17 -5.72
N SER A 134 8.31 22.93 -6.45
CA SER A 134 6.85 22.92 -6.31
C SER A 134 6.25 21.56 -6.69
N LEU A 135 6.83 20.89 -7.69
CA LEU A 135 6.42 19.54 -8.08
C LEU A 135 6.73 18.53 -6.97
N ILE A 136 7.94 18.58 -6.39
CA ILE A 136 8.32 17.72 -5.26
C ILE A 136 7.40 17.96 -4.07
N ALA A 137 7.10 19.21 -3.71
CA ALA A 137 6.20 19.55 -2.63
C ALA A 137 4.80 18.97 -2.86
N LYS A 138 4.24 19.15 -4.08
CA LYS A 138 2.94 18.60 -4.46
C LYS A 138 2.90 17.08 -4.39
N LEU A 139 3.90 16.40 -4.96
CA LEU A 139 3.96 14.93 -4.94
C LEU A 139 4.16 14.38 -3.52
N THR A 140 4.91 15.10 -2.67
CA THR A 140 5.07 14.76 -1.26
C THR A 140 3.74 14.88 -0.51
N TYR A 141 2.96 15.93 -0.78
CA TYR A 141 1.61 16.07 -0.23
C TYR A 141 0.66 14.98 -0.73
N GLU A 142 0.65 14.66 -2.05
CA GLU A 142 -0.18 13.59 -2.61
C GLU A 142 0.16 12.24 -1.98
N TRP A 143 1.45 11.95 -1.82
CA TRP A 143 1.93 10.76 -1.14
C TRP A 143 1.47 10.70 0.33
N ALA A 144 1.66 11.78 1.11
CA ALA A 144 1.28 11.85 2.52
C ALA A 144 -0.24 11.64 2.71
N ARG A 145 -1.04 12.17 1.79
CA ARG A 145 -2.50 11.97 1.78
C ARG A 145 -2.89 10.53 1.46
N ASN A 146 -2.20 9.90 0.50
CA ASN A 146 -2.43 8.50 0.15
C ASN A 146 -2.03 7.54 1.28
N GLN A 147 -0.99 7.88 2.06
CA GLN A 147 -0.56 7.12 3.24
C GLN A 147 -1.42 7.40 4.49
N GLY A 148 -2.36 8.34 4.41
CA GLY A 148 -3.20 8.72 5.56
C GLY A 148 -2.48 9.54 6.62
N VAL A 149 -1.28 10.06 6.34
CA VAL A 149 -0.54 10.95 7.24
C VAL A 149 -1.22 12.32 7.30
N ILE A 150 -1.79 12.75 6.18
CA ILE A 150 -2.58 13.99 6.08
C ILE A 150 -4.05 13.61 5.88
N SER A 151 -4.97 14.31 6.54
CA SER A 151 -6.41 14.14 6.37
C SER A 151 -6.81 14.27 4.89
N LYS A 152 -7.84 13.50 4.48
CA LYS A 152 -8.40 13.59 3.12
C LYS A 152 -8.93 15.00 2.79
N ASP A 153 -9.36 15.75 3.81
CA ASP A 153 -9.86 17.12 3.70
C ASP A 153 -8.75 18.18 3.77
N GLY A 154 -7.51 17.76 4.05
CA GLY A 154 -6.34 18.64 4.06
C GLY A 154 -6.13 19.24 2.66
N GLN A 155 -5.90 20.56 2.58
CA GLN A 155 -5.71 21.27 1.33
C GLN A 155 -4.24 21.58 1.09
N PHE A 156 -3.80 21.46 -0.17
CA PHE A 156 -2.51 21.95 -0.60
C PHE A 156 -2.67 23.40 -1.09
N VAL A 157 -2.11 24.35 -0.33
CA VAL A 157 -2.16 25.78 -0.69
C VAL A 157 -0.81 26.19 -1.24
N GLN A 158 -0.78 26.75 -2.44
CA GLN A 158 0.40 27.33 -3.05
C GLN A 158 0.20 28.86 -3.11
N VAL A 159 1.14 29.59 -2.55
CA VAL A 159 1.12 31.08 -2.52
C VAL A 159 2.09 31.61 -3.54
#